data_ec982aa16aae272aa52e2cfcc9aac733
#
_entry.id   ec982aa16aae272aa52e2cfcc9aac733
#
_cell.length_a   1.000
_cell.length_b   1.000
_cell.length_c   1.000
_cell.angle_alpha   90.00
_cell.angle_beta   90.00
_cell.angle_gamma   90.00
#
_symmetry.space_group_name_H-M   'P 1'
#
loop_
_entity.id
_entity.type
_entity.pdbx_description
1 polymer ?
#
loop_
_entity_poly.entity_id
_entity_poly.type
_entity_poly.pdbx_seq_one_letter_code
_entity_poly.pdbx_strand_id
1 'polypeptide(L)'
;MFIDVTTIEPIMKISDEIKNLISKINRCERKIESAESSMDIFAPNGYSSQYSRGEYSRAKKEKEEAKSDLNKYTKKLSEQLAFLKENVAKYHKGEFTGWAVSHRFRSLNGAGSMTIPGEMIFFCDEEFTTCGGYETDKFEDFVKILNAVDEATSDEDVIDYFKENIFLL
;
A
#
# COMPACT_ATOMS: atom_id res chain seq x y z
N MET A 1 20.92 12.12 3.61
CA MET A 1 19.94 11.45 2.76
C MET A 1 19.30 12.53 1.93
N PHE A 2 19.48 12.49 0.63
CA PHE A 2 18.99 13.54 -0.27
C PHE A 2 17.83 12.98 -1.06
N ILE A 3 16.73 13.72 -1.08
CA ILE A 3 15.46 13.27 -1.64
C ILE A 3 15.09 14.25 -2.75
N ASP A 4 15.01 13.73 -3.97
CA ASP A 4 14.46 14.48 -5.11
C ASP A 4 12.93 14.49 -4.98
N VAL A 5 12.35 15.69 -5.00
CA VAL A 5 10.90 15.91 -4.92
C VAL A 5 10.13 15.10 -5.97
N THR A 6 10.72 14.90 -7.14
CA THR A 6 10.07 14.18 -8.25
C THR A 6 9.87 12.69 -7.97
N THR A 7 10.47 12.16 -6.91
CA THR A 7 10.47 10.72 -6.62
C THR A 7 9.64 10.35 -5.38
N ILE A 8 9.27 11.31 -4.52
CA ILE A 8 8.41 11.05 -3.35
C ILE A 8 7.01 10.61 -3.80
N GLU A 9 6.37 11.38 -4.67
CA GLU A 9 5.01 11.08 -5.13
C GLU A 9 4.87 9.69 -5.79
N PRO A 10 5.76 9.28 -6.72
CA PRO A 10 5.71 7.93 -7.28
C PRO A 10 5.82 6.84 -6.23
N ILE A 11 6.73 6.95 -5.24
CA ILE A 11 6.89 5.95 -4.18
C ILE A 11 5.66 5.89 -3.29
N MET A 12 5.12 7.03 -2.87
CA MET A 12 3.88 7.09 -2.08
C MET A 12 2.71 6.46 -2.83
N LYS A 13 2.55 6.77 -4.12
CA LYS A 13 1.52 6.18 -4.96
C LYS A 13 1.66 4.66 -5.10
N ILE A 14 2.88 4.17 -5.33
CA ILE A 14 3.15 2.72 -5.39
C ILE A 14 2.81 2.06 -4.06
N SER A 15 3.17 2.69 -2.94
CA SER A 15 2.88 2.19 -1.60
C SER A 15 1.38 2.06 -1.36
N ASP A 16 0.58 3.03 -1.79
CA ASP A 16 -0.88 2.97 -1.72
C ASP A 16 -1.46 1.86 -2.63
N GLU A 17 -0.88 1.66 -3.81
CA GLU A 17 -1.25 0.56 -4.69
C GLU A 17 -0.94 -0.80 -4.07
N ILE A 18 0.22 -0.95 -3.40
CA ILE A 18 0.62 -2.17 -2.67
C ILE A 18 -0.37 -2.44 -1.53
N LYS A 19 -0.69 -1.45 -0.68
CA LYS A 19 -1.69 -1.58 0.40
C LYS A 19 -3.05 -2.05 -0.15
N ASN A 20 -3.49 -1.46 -1.26
CA ASN A 20 -4.74 -1.83 -1.92
C ASN A 20 -4.71 -3.28 -2.46
N LEU A 21 -3.60 -3.70 -3.04
CA LEU A 21 -3.43 -5.07 -3.53
C LEU A 21 -3.43 -6.08 -2.40
N ILE A 22 -2.74 -5.81 -1.29
CA ILE A 22 -2.75 -6.66 -0.09
C ILE A 22 -4.18 -6.80 0.47
N SER A 23 -4.94 -5.70 0.54
CA SER A 23 -6.34 -5.74 0.97
C SER A 23 -7.22 -6.61 0.06
N LYS A 24 -6.99 -6.56 -1.27
CA LYS A 24 -7.70 -7.40 -2.23
C LYS A 24 -7.32 -8.88 -2.10
N ILE A 25 -6.04 -9.17 -1.89
CA ILE A 25 -5.52 -10.52 -1.65
C ILE A 25 -6.19 -11.12 -0.41
N ASN A 26 -6.14 -10.42 0.72
CA ASN A 26 -6.78 -10.85 1.98
C ASN A 26 -8.30 -11.08 1.81
N ARG A 27 -8.95 -10.28 0.95
CA ARG A 27 -10.38 -10.49 0.63
C ARG A 27 -10.61 -11.76 -0.20
N CYS A 28 -9.73 -12.06 -1.16
CA CYS A 28 -9.81 -13.28 -1.95
C CYS A 28 -9.59 -14.52 -1.08
N GLU A 29 -8.60 -14.50 -0.18
CA GLU A 29 -8.32 -15.58 0.76
C GLU A 29 -9.54 -15.89 1.64
N ARG A 30 -10.14 -14.86 2.25
CA ARG A 30 -11.38 -15.04 3.06
C ARG A 30 -12.55 -15.59 2.23
N LYS A 31 -12.68 -15.20 0.97
CA LYS A 31 -13.71 -15.76 0.09
C LYS A 31 -13.46 -17.24 -0.22
N ILE A 32 -12.20 -17.62 -0.43
CA ILE A 32 -11.83 -19.01 -0.65
C ILE A 32 -12.16 -19.85 0.57
N GLU A 33 -11.77 -19.42 1.78
CA GLU A 33 -12.06 -20.09 3.04
C GLU A 33 -13.59 -20.23 3.29
N SER A 34 -14.35 -19.15 3.04
CA SER A 34 -15.80 -19.18 3.17
C SER A 34 -16.45 -20.13 2.18
N ALA A 35 -15.98 -20.16 0.94
CA ALA A 35 -16.47 -21.06 -0.09
C ALA A 35 -16.11 -22.52 0.23
N GLU A 36 -14.93 -22.80 0.74
CA GLU A 36 -14.51 -24.13 1.19
C GLU A 36 -15.39 -24.62 2.34
N SER A 37 -15.63 -23.80 3.36
CA SER A 37 -16.53 -24.11 4.44
C SER A 37 -17.96 -24.41 3.95
N SER A 38 -18.45 -23.65 2.97
CA SER A 38 -19.76 -23.89 2.34
C SER A 38 -19.78 -25.20 1.55
N MET A 39 -18.71 -25.52 0.84
CA MET A 39 -18.57 -26.78 0.11
C MET A 39 -18.57 -27.98 1.05
N ASP A 40 -17.93 -27.89 2.21
CA ASP A 40 -17.93 -28.96 3.22
C ASP A 40 -19.32 -29.19 3.80
N ILE A 41 -20.06 -28.09 4.11
CA ILE A 41 -21.43 -28.17 4.63
C ILE A 41 -22.39 -28.80 3.61
N PHE A 42 -22.28 -28.42 2.34
CA PHE A 42 -23.17 -28.83 1.28
C PHE A 42 -22.62 -29.97 0.41
N ALA A 43 -21.57 -30.66 0.87
CA ALA A 43 -20.94 -31.77 0.13
C ALA A 43 -22.01 -32.77 -0.34
N PRO A 44 -22.08 -33.08 -1.64
CA PRO A 44 -23.11 -33.96 -2.17
C PRO A 44 -22.91 -35.40 -1.68
N ASN A 45 -23.96 -35.95 -1.11
CA ASN A 45 -24.07 -37.37 -0.77
C ASN A 45 -25.28 -37.98 -1.50
N GLY A 46 -25.47 -39.29 -1.38
CA GLY A 46 -26.54 -40.00 -2.10
C GLY A 46 -27.95 -39.47 -1.83
N TYR A 47 -28.14 -38.72 -0.75
CA TYR A 47 -29.43 -38.14 -0.31
C TYR A 47 -29.50 -36.61 -0.40
N SER A 48 -28.49 -35.96 -1.05
CA SER A 48 -28.43 -34.51 -1.13
C SER A 48 -29.61 -33.93 -1.89
N SER A 49 -30.27 -32.92 -1.31
CA SER A 49 -31.36 -32.18 -1.94
C SER A 49 -30.85 -31.37 -3.14
N GLN A 50 -31.77 -30.97 -4.02
CA GLN A 50 -31.47 -30.09 -5.14
C GLN A 50 -30.86 -28.76 -4.64
N TYR A 51 -31.34 -28.25 -3.51
CA TYR A 51 -30.83 -27.05 -2.85
C TYR A 51 -29.35 -27.22 -2.46
N SER A 52 -29.00 -28.31 -1.75
CA SER A 52 -27.61 -28.57 -1.32
C SER A 52 -26.66 -28.68 -2.51
N ARG A 53 -27.08 -29.30 -3.62
CA ARG A 53 -26.28 -29.38 -4.86
C ARG A 53 -26.10 -28.01 -5.51
N GLY A 54 -27.13 -27.15 -5.46
CA GLY A 54 -27.07 -25.78 -5.95
C GLY A 54 -26.06 -24.94 -5.19
N GLU A 55 -26.13 -24.97 -3.84
CA GLU A 55 -25.21 -24.24 -2.96
C GLU A 55 -23.76 -24.71 -3.11
N TYR A 56 -23.53 -26.02 -3.20
CA TYR A 56 -22.22 -26.59 -3.47
C TYR A 56 -21.63 -26.07 -4.79
N SER A 57 -22.45 -26.11 -5.85
CA SER A 57 -22.02 -25.63 -7.19
C SER A 57 -21.70 -24.13 -7.19
N ARG A 58 -22.49 -23.34 -6.48
CA ARG A 58 -22.26 -21.90 -6.31
C ARG A 58 -20.96 -21.63 -5.55
N ALA A 59 -20.75 -22.28 -4.40
CA ALA A 59 -19.55 -22.14 -3.61
C ALA A 59 -18.29 -22.57 -4.42
N LYS A 60 -18.38 -23.65 -5.19
CA LYS A 60 -17.30 -24.08 -6.08
C LYS A 60 -16.93 -23.00 -7.11
N LYS A 61 -17.94 -22.39 -7.74
CA LYS A 61 -17.72 -21.30 -8.71
C LYS A 61 -17.09 -20.09 -8.05
N GLU A 62 -17.59 -19.66 -6.88
CA GLU A 62 -17.04 -18.54 -6.10
C GLU A 62 -15.59 -18.78 -5.69
N LYS A 63 -15.23 -20.04 -5.31
CA LYS A 63 -13.85 -20.43 -5.00
C LYS A 63 -12.93 -20.29 -6.23
N GLU A 64 -13.35 -20.77 -7.39
CA GLU A 64 -12.52 -20.69 -8.61
C GLU A 64 -12.34 -19.25 -9.09
N GLU A 65 -13.39 -18.42 -9.01
CA GLU A 65 -13.29 -16.98 -9.30
C GLU A 65 -12.34 -16.27 -8.33
N ALA A 66 -12.46 -16.54 -7.03
CA ALA A 66 -11.59 -15.97 -6.02
C ALA A 66 -10.12 -16.40 -6.17
N LYS A 67 -9.85 -17.65 -6.55
CA LYS A 67 -8.50 -18.14 -6.87
C LYS A 67 -7.90 -17.44 -8.09
N SER A 68 -8.69 -17.25 -9.14
CA SER A 68 -8.25 -16.52 -10.33
C SER A 68 -7.87 -15.08 -10.01
N ASP A 69 -8.70 -14.39 -9.21
CA ASP A 69 -8.44 -13.02 -8.75
C ASP A 69 -7.21 -12.96 -7.83
N LEU A 70 -7.06 -13.94 -6.92
CA LEU A 70 -5.89 -14.05 -6.04
C LEU A 70 -4.60 -14.12 -6.86
N ASN A 71 -4.51 -15.01 -7.83
CA ASN A 71 -3.34 -15.14 -8.70
C ASN A 71 -3.03 -13.85 -9.46
N LYS A 72 -4.07 -13.15 -9.96
CA LYS A 72 -3.92 -11.87 -10.64
C LYS A 72 -3.36 -10.78 -9.72
N TYR A 73 -3.89 -10.68 -8.50
CA TYR A 73 -3.44 -9.65 -7.54
C TYR A 73 -2.05 -9.96 -6.98
N THR A 74 -1.73 -11.23 -6.73
CA THR A 74 -0.37 -11.64 -6.30
C THR A 74 0.67 -11.31 -7.35
N LYS A 75 0.38 -11.57 -8.64
CA LYS A 75 1.29 -11.19 -9.72
C LYS A 75 1.50 -9.67 -9.78
N LYS A 76 0.42 -8.89 -9.68
CA LYS A 76 0.53 -7.43 -9.67
C LYS A 76 1.31 -6.93 -8.45
N LEU A 77 1.13 -7.55 -7.29
CA LEU A 77 1.85 -7.20 -6.08
C LEU A 77 3.36 -7.39 -6.27
N SER A 78 3.80 -8.52 -6.82
CA SER A 78 5.22 -8.75 -7.09
C SER A 78 5.82 -7.74 -8.09
N GLU A 79 5.05 -7.34 -9.11
CA GLU A 79 5.46 -6.30 -10.06
C GLU A 79 5.63 -4.93 -9.37
N GLN A 80 4.70 -4.55 -8.47
CA GLN A 80 4.78 -3.30 -7.72
C GLN A 80 5.90 -3.30 -6.67
N LEU A 81 6.14 -4.43 -6.01
CA LEU A 81 7.25 -4.57 -5.07
C LEU A 81 8.61 -4.44 -5.79
N ALA A 82 8.77 -5.06 -6.93
CA ALA A 82 9.99 -4.94 -7.74
C ALA A 82 10.24 -3.46 -8.14
N PHE A 83 9.17 -2.77 -8.57
CA PHE A 83 9.25 -1.37 -8.95
C PHE A 83 9.54 -0.46 -7.74
N LEU A 84 8.95 -0.74 -6.58
CA LEU A 84 9.25 -0.04 -5.34
C LEU A 84 10.73 -0.19 -4.96
N LYS A 85 11.25 -1.41 -4.92
CA LYS A 85 12.66 -1.70 -4.61
C LYS A 85 13.63 -1.02 -5.58
N GLU A 86 13.32 -1.04 -6.87
CA GLU A 86 14.13 -0.34 -7.88
C GLU A 86 14.18 1.17 -7.63
N ASN A 87 13.05 1.78 -7.31
CA ASN A 87 13.00 3.22 -7.04
C ASN A 87 13.68 3.56 -5.71
N VAL A 88 13.49 2.80 -4.65
CA VAL A 88 14.19 2.99 -3.38
C VAL A 88 15.70 2.89 -3.57
N ALA A 89 16.20 1.90 -4.31
CA ALA A 89 17.62 1.72 -4.58
C ALA A 89 18.27 2.92 -5.32
N LYS A 90 17.49 3.69 -6.08
CA LYS A 90 17.97 4.92 -6.74
C LYS A 90 18.30 6.02 -5.72
N TYR A 91 17.60 6.07 -4.58
CA TYR A 91 17.83 7.07 -3.55
C TYR A 91 19.14 6.89 -2.79
N HIS A 92 19.60 5.66 -2.63
CA HIS A 92 20.81 5.37 -1.88
C HIS A 92 22.11 5.69 -2.63
N LYS A 93 22.03 6.02 -3.91
CA LYS A 93 23.20 6.39 -4.73
C LYS A 93 23.62 7.86 -4.59
N GLY A 94 22.95 8.60 -3.77
CA GLY A 94 23.26 9.81 -3.01
C GLY A 94 24.18 10.85 -3.59
N GLU A 95 23.85 11.46 -4.72
CA GLU A 95 24.36 12.79 -5.04
C GLU A 95 23.53 13.86 -4.31
N PHE A 96 24.15 14.97 -3.91
CA PHE A 96 23.44 16.11 -3.35
C PHE A 96 22.58 16.73 -4.43
N THR A 97 21.26 16.78 -4.22
CA THR A 97 20.28 17.31 -5.18
C THR A 97 19.57 18.56 -4.67
N GLY A 98 19.78 18.95 -3.42
CA GLY A 98 19.14 20.14 -2.86
C GLY A 98 18.93 20.09 -1.35
N TRP A 99 18.03 20.92 -0.84
CA TRP A 99 17.80 21.17 0.57
C TRP A 99 16.41 20.69 1.00
N ALA A 100 16.31 20.09 2.18
CA ALA A 100 15.06 19.82 2.86
C ALA A 100 14.89 20.81 4.02
N VAL A 101 13.85 21.65 3.97
CA VAL A 101 13.60 22.70 4.95
C VAL A 101 12.27 22.44 5.65
N SER A 102 12.32 22.14 6.95
CA SER A 102 11.12 22.08 7.78
C SER A 102 10.62 23.49 8.10
N HIS A 103 9.34 23.74 7.86
CA HIS A 103 8.70 25.02 8.12
C HIS A 103 7.44 24.83 8.97
N ARG A 104 7.44 25.45 10.15
CA ARG A 104 6.28 25.52 11.04
C ARG A 104 5.58 26.86 10.85
N PHE A 105 4.28 26.81 10.65
CA PHE A 105 3.46 28.00 10.43
C PHE A 105 2.14 27.90 11.18
N ARG A 106 1.44 29.03 11.25
CA ARG A 106 0.07 29.09 11.73
C ARG A 106 -0.80 29.74 10.66
N SER A 107 -1.83 29.04 10.23
CA SER A 107 -2.83 29.56 9.30
C SER A 107 -4.13 29.87 10.04
N LEU A 108 -4.86 30.88 9.57
CA LEU A 108 -6.24 31.08 10.00
C LEU A 108 -7.15 30.04 9.33
N ASN A 109 -8.13 29.52 10.06
CA ASN A 109 -9.18 28.73 9.45
C ASN A 109 -9.97 29.56 8.44
N GLY A 110 -10.74 28.90 7.54
CA GLY A 110 -11.53 29.58 6.52
C GLY A 110 -12.53 30.63 7.05
N ALA A 111 -12.89 30.57 8.34
CA ALA A 111 -13.72 31.57 9.02
C ALA A 111 -12.92 32.69 9.69
N GLY A 112 -11.58 32.65 9.65
CA GLY A 112 -10.72 33.65 10.27
C GLY A 112 -10.75 33.71 11.80
N SER A 113 -11.35 32.71 12.46
CA SER A 113 -11.64 32.73 13.92
C SER A 113 -10.67 31.89 14.75
N MET A 114 -9.96 30.97 14.14
CA MET A 114 -9.01 30.07 14.82
C MET A 114 -7.69 29.96 14.04
N THR A 115 -6.59 29.91 14.78
CA THR A 115 -5.26 29.61 14.24
C THR A 115 -5.03 28.14 14.27
N ILE A 116 -4.72 27.55 13.12
CA ILE A 116 -4.39 26.14 12.97
C ILE A 116 -2.87 26.05 12.77
N PRO A 117 -2.13 25.34 13.66
CA PRO A 117 -0.72 25.09 13.44
C PRO A 117 -0.56 24.13 12.26
N GLY A 118 0.44 24.36 11.44
CA GLY A 118 0.82 23.48 10.36
C GLY A 118 2.34 23.32 10.33
N GLU A 119 2.78 22.19 9.82
CA GLU A 119 4.17 21.90 9.56
C GLU A 119 4.30 21.28 8.17
N MET A 120 5.23 21.79 7.37
CA MET A 120 5.52 21.27 6.05
C MET A 120 7.02 21.14 5.86
N ILE A 121 7.43 20.18 5.04
CA ILE A 121 8.81 20.05 4.59
C ILE A 121 8.84 20.52 3.15
N PHE A 122 9.73 21.48 2.87
CA PHE A 122 10.00 21.97 1.54
C PHE A 122 11.29 21.35 1.01
N PHE A 123 11.22 20.78 -0.17
CA PHE A 123 12.39 20.31 -0.91
C PHE A 123 12.71 21.33 -1.97
N CYS A 124 13.90 21.89 -1.90
CA CYS A 124 14.37 22.93 -2.79
C CYS A 124 15.63 22.44 -3.51
N ASP A 125 15.83 22.87 -4.75
CA ASP A 125 17.07 22.65 -5.46
C ASP A 125 18.26 23.36 -4.78
N GLU A 126 19.47 23.14 -5.25
CA GLU A 126 20.68 23.73 -4.67
C GLU A 126 20.64 25.24 -4.57
N GLU A 127 19.99 25.90 -5.53
CA GLU A 127 19.92 27.35 -5.68
C GLU A 127 18.64 27.96 -5.11
N PHE A 128 17.73 27.15 -4.53
CA PHE A 128 16.41 27.55 -4.06
C PHE A 128 15.54 28.21 -5.15
N THR A 129 15.74 27.82 -6.42
CA THR A 129 14.95 28.32 -7.55
C THR A 129 13.63 27.59 -7.70
N THR A 130 13.61 26.30 -7.35
CA THR A 130 12.41 25.47 -7.31
C THR A 130 12.25 24.85 -5.95
N CYS A 131 11.04 24.95 -5.38
CA CYS A 131 10.69 24.32 -4.11
C CYS A 131 9.33 23.64 -4.22
N GLY A 132 9.26 22.38 -3.75
CA GLY A 132 8.00 21.63 -3.57
C GLY A 132 7.73 21.38 -2.10
N GLY A 133 6.50 21.65 -1.64
CA GLY A 133 6.10 21.45 -0.24
C GLY A 133 5.37 20.13 -0.06
N TYR A 134 5.69 19.41 1.02
CA TYR A 134 5.01 18.20 1.47
C TYR A 134 4.55 18.33 2.91
N GLU A 135 3.43 17.71 3.24
CA GLU A 135 2.98 17.56 4.62
C GLU A 135 3.99 16.69 5.38
N THR A 136 4.33 17.10 6.61
CA THR A 136 5.34 16.42 7.42
C THR A 136 4.98 14.95 7.66
N ASP A 137 3.72 14.66 7.96
CA ASP A 137 3.24 13.31 8.20
C ASP A 137 3.46 12.39 6.97
N LYS A 138 3.15 12.89 5.78
CA LYS A 138 3.39 12.16 4.53
C LYS A 138 4.88 11.91 4.26
N PHE A 139 5.73 12.86 4.64
CA PHE A 139 7.17 12.69 4.52
C PHE A 139 7.70 11.68 5.53
N GLU A 140 7.21 11.70 6.77
CA GLU A 140 7.57 10.68 7.77
C GLU A 140 7.17 9.28 7.32
N ASP A 141 5.98 9.13 6.75
CA ASP A 141 5.53 7.85 6.20
C ASP A 141 6.38 7.39 5.01
N PHE A 142 6.78 8.31 4.15
CA PHE A 142 7.72 8.03 3.08
C PHE A 142 9.07 7.52 3.62
N VAL A 143 9.64 8.15 4.64
CA VAL A 143 10.89 7.71 5.28
C VAL A 143 10.76 6.33 5.92
N LYS A 144 9.63 6.03 6.57
CA LYS A 144 9.35 4.70 7.11
C LYS A 144 9.31 3.63 6.01
N ILE A 145 8.69 3.94 4.87
CA ILE A 145 8.63 3.03 3.71
C ILE A 145 10.04 2.77 3.17
N LEU A 146 10.86 3.82 3.02
CA LEU A 146 12.24 3.68 2.55
C LEU A 146 13.03 2.75 3.48
N ASN A 147 12.97 3.00 4.79
CA ASN A 147 13.69 2.19 5.77
C ASN A 147 13.21 0.73 5.76
N ALA A 148 11.89 0.51 5.69
CA ALA A 148 11.32 -0.83 5.65
C ALA A 148 11.76 -1.62 4.40
N VAL A 149 11.86 -0.96 3.25
CA VAL A 149 12.33 -1.61 2.02
C VAL A 149 13.81 -1.90 2.06
N ASP A 150 14.61 -1.01 2.68
CA ASP A 150 16.05 -1.16 2.81
C ASP A 150 16.46 -2.27 3.79
N GLU A 151 15.74 -2.37 4.91
CA GLU A 151 16.00 -3.37 5.94
C GLU A 151 15.45 -4.75 5.55
N ALA A 152 14.54 -4.82 4.58
CA ALA A 152 13.92 -6.05 4.14
C ALA A 152 14.91 -7.00 3.47
N THR A 153 14.92 -8.25 3.90
CA THR A 153 15.72 -9.32 3.29
C THR A 153 14.95 -10.09 2.22
N SER A 154 13.62 -10.02 2.26
CA SER A 154 12.70 -10.71 1.34
C SER A 154 11.53 -9.81 0.93
N ASP A 155 10.73 -10.28 -0.04
CA ASP A 155 9.46 -9.63 -0.40
C ASP A 155 8.42 -9.76 0.72
N GLU A 156 8.47 -10.87 1.45
CA GLU A 156 7.60 -11.14 2.59
C GLU A 156 7.77 -10.08 3.69
N ASP A 157 9.00 -9.68 4.00
CA ASP A 157 9.27 -8.64 5.02
C ASP A 157 8.61 -7.30 4.64
N VAL A 158 8.68 -6.92 3.36
CA VAL A 158 8.03 -5.70 2.85
C VAL A 158 6.50 -5.83 2.92
N ILE A 159 5.95 -7.00 2.54
CA ILE A 159 4.52 -7.26 2.60
C ILE A 159 4.01 -7.19 4.04
N ASP A 160 4.74 -7.77 4.99
CA ASP A 160 4.36 -7.78 6.40
C ASP A 160 4.41 -6.38 7.00
N TYR A 161 5.41 -5.57 6.65
CA TYR A 161 5.42 -4.14 7.00
C TYR A 161 4.14 -3.44 6.52
N PHE A 162 3.73 -3.64 5.26
CA PHE A 162 2.50 -3.03 4.75
C PHE A 162 1.24 -3.58 5.39
N LYS A 163 1.17 -4.88 5.75
CA LYS A 163 0.04 -5.46 6.47
C LYS A 163 -0.15 -4.83 7.86
N GLU A 164 0.94 -4.66 8.60
CA GLU A 164 0.91 -4.06 9.94
C GLU A 164 0.48 -2.58 9.90
N ASN A 165 0.81 -1.87 8.82
CA ASN A 165 0.55 -0.45 8.67
C ASN A 165 -0.72 -0.10 7.84
N ILE A 166 -1.50 -1.09 7.37
CA ILE A 166 -2.77 -0.86 6.67
C ILE A 166 -3.83 -0.19 7.57
N PHE A 167 -3.77 -0.40 8.90
CA PHE A 167 -4.79 0.06 9.84
C PHE A 167 -4.45 1.38 10.55
N LEU A 168 -3.34 2.03 10.21
CA LEU A 168 -2.89 3.28 10.84
C LEU A 168 -3.28 4.55 10.07
N LEU A 169 -4.17 4.43 9.06
CA LEU A 169 -4.69 5.55 8.25
C LEU A 169 -6.20 5.67 8.36
#